data_02bbf917398cb545b0e7c55ed5e9a4c3
#
_entry.id   02bbf917398cb545b0e7c55ed5e9a4c3
#
_cell.length_a   1.000
_cell.length_b   1.000
_cell.length_c   1.000
_cell.angle_alpha   90.00
_cell.angle_beta   90.00
_cell.angle_gamma   90.00
#
_symmetry.space_group_name_H-M   'P 1'
#
loop_
_entity.id
_entity.type
_entity.pdbx_description
1 polymer ?
#
loop_
_entity_poly.entity_id
_entity_poly.type
_entity_poly.pdbx_seq_one_letter_code
_entity_poly.pdbx_strand_id
1 'polypeptide(L)'
;MFKPAQLESFLAVAQTLSFTQAADELGVRQSTISQHVRQVEAIVGKQMFLRDTHTVELTPEGEAMVGFARTIVDTGREAIGFFAGPQLHGRLRFGASEDFVATYLTDVLRDFRRRHPAVELELTVGLSGELHRKLEARQLDLVFGKRQLGAVHGQLVWRDRLVWVGAEHTRLDPAAPVPLILYPEPSVSRAQALETLQWHGRQFRIACTSTSLSGLRAAVLAGLGVTAHTRGLIPGDLVELGPQHGLPALGEIEFVLSPPPRLRTEPARALGAAIVADANRLRRTR
;
A
#
# COMPACT_ATOMS: atom_id res chain seq x y z
N MET A 1 10.85 27.14 -19.40
CA MET A 1 10.93 25.66 -19.32
C MET A 1 10.95 25.25 -17.85
N PHE A 2 10.24 24.18 -17.47
CA PHE A 2 10.19 23.71 -16.08
C PHE A 2 11.53 23.13 -15.63
N LYS A 3 11.93 23.42 -14.40
CA LYS A 3 13.06 22.75 -13.74
C LYS A 3 12.53 21.55 -12.93
N PRO A 4 13.23 20.39 -12.90
CA PRO A 4 12.77 19.22 -12.16
C PRO A 4 12.41 19.51 -10.69
N ALA A 5 13.25 20.25 -9.96
CA ALA A 5 13.01 20.62 -8.58
C ALA A 5 11.72 21.44 -8.36
N GLN A 6 11.31 22.24 -9.35
CA GLN A 6 10.06 23.01 -9.30
C GLN A 6 8.85 22.07 -9.40
N LEU A 7 8.91 21.10 -10.30
CA LEU A 7 7.85 20.10 -10.48
C LEU A 7 7.78 19.14 -9.31
N GLU A 8 8.91 18.73 -8.73
CA GLU A 8 8.94 17.90 -7.52
C GLU A 8 8.31 18.63 -6.32
N SER A 9 8.61 19.92 -6.15
CA SER A 9 7.98 20.73 -5.12
C SER A 9 6.47 20.89 -5.34
N PHE A 10 6.04 21.13 -6.59
CA PHE A 10 4.62 21.18 -6.94
C PHE A 10 3.91 19.85 -6.63
N LEU A 11 4.50 18.72 -7.02
CA LEU A 11 3.94 17.37 -6.76
C LEU A 11 3.86 17.05 -5.26
N ALA A 12 4.86 17.46 -4.47
CA ALA A 12 4.84 17.28 -3.03
C ALA A 12 3.70 18.09 -2.38
N VAL A 13 3.47 19.35 -2.80
CA VAL A 13 2.32 20.13 -2.31
C VAL A 13 1.00 19.55 -2.78
N ALA A 14 0.90 19.07 -4.03
CA ALA A 14 -0.30 18.42 -4.54
C ALA A 14 -0.66 17.13 -3.79
N GLN A 15 0.35 16.44 -3.27
CA GLN A 15 0.16 15.20 -2.50
C GLN A 15 -0.19 15.47 -1.04
N THR A 16 0.46 16.44 -0.39
CA THR A 16 0.30 16.72 1.04
C THR A 16 -0.80 17.75 1.33
N LEU A 17 -1.23 18.49 0.33
CA LEU A 17 -2.09 19.68 0.45
C LEU A 17 -1.58 20.66 1.51
N SER A 18 -0.25 20.69 1.71
CA SER A 18 0.44 21.51 2.70
C SER A 18 1.83 21.92 2.25
N PHE A 19 2.10 23.21 2.18
CA PHE A 19 3.42 23.74 1.84
C PHE A 19 4.49 23.41 2.89
N THR A 20 4.09 23.32 4.15
CA THR A 20 5.00 22.98 5.26
C THR A 20 5.37 21.51 5.21
N GLN A 21 4.38 20.61 5.10
CA GLN A 21 4.64 19.18 4.99
C GLN A 21 5.46 18.83 3.73
N ALA A 22 5.17 19.47 2.59
CA ALA A 22 5.96 19.30 1.37
C ALA A 22 7.42 19.75 1.57
N ALA A 23 7.66 20.79 2.35
CA ALA A 23 9.01 21.27 2.69
C ALA A 23 9.76 20.26 3.55
N ASP A 24 9.10 19.71 4.56
CA ASP A 24 9.66 18.68 5.46
C ASP A 24 9.97 17.39 4.68
N GLU A 25 9.10 16.98 3.77
CA GLU A 25 9.32 15.80 2.92
C GLU A 25 10.53 15.92 1.98
N LEU A 26 10.72 17.10 1.41
CA LEU A 26 11.82 17.36 0.48
C LEU A 26 13.09 17.86 1.18
N GLY A 27 13.08 18.06 2.51
CA GLY A 27 14.22 18.55 3.27
C GLY A 27 14.65 19.97 2.90
N VAL A 28 13.69 20.82 2.50
CA VAL A 28 13.94 22.22 2.10
C VAL A 28 13.10 23.18 2.92
N ARG A 29 13.35 24.49 2.79
CA ARG A 29 12.54 25.51 3.46
C ARG A 29 11.18 25.68 2.77
N GLN A 30 10.13 25.94 3.54
CA GLN A 30 8.79 26.21 3.02
C GLN A 30 8.76 27.38 2.01
N SER A 31 9.61 28.40 2.20
CA SER A 31 9.77 29.50 1.25
C SER A 31 10.27 29.04 -0.13
N THR A 32 11.13 28.01 -0.17
CA THR A 32 11.62 27.39 -1.40
C THR A 32 10.49 26.69 -2.14
N ILE A 33 9.67 25.89 -1.43
CA ILE A 33 8.50 25.24 -2.02
C ILE A 33 7.54 26.28 -2.61
N SER A 34 7.22 27.32 -1.83
CA SER A 34 6.34 28.41 -2.29
C SER A 34 6.89 29.13 -3.53
N GLN A 35 8.20 29.34 -3.61
CA GLN A 35 8.84 29.94 -4.76
C GLN A 35 8.77 29.00 -5.98
N HIS A 36 9.05 27.73 -5.80
CA HIS A 36 8.99 26.73 -6.88
C HIS A 36 7.59 26.63 -7.48
N VAL A 37 6.55 26.55 -6.64
CA VAL A 37 5.16 26.50 -7.08
C VAL A 37 4.79 27.78 -7.86
N ARG A 38 5.13 28.97 -7.33
CA ARG A 38 4.91 30.24 -8.07
C ARG A 38 5.60 30.26 -9.43
N GLN A 39 6.79 29.66 -9.56
CA GLN A 39 7.51 29.57 -10.83
C GLN A 39 6.79 28.64 -11.81
N VAL A 40 6.21 27.54 -11.35
CA VAL A 40 5.36 26.66 -12.18
C VAL A 40 4.14 27.43 -12.65
N GLU A 41 3.42 28.10 -11.74
CA GLU A 41 2.25 28.94 -12.02
C GLU A 41 2.56 30.06 -13.04
N ALA A 42 3.71 30.71 -12.89
CA ALA A 42 4.16 31.78 -13.79
C ALA A 42 4.47 31.26 -15.21
N ILE A 43 5.04 30.06 -15.33
CA ILE A 43 5.33 29.45 -16.64
C ILE A 43 4.03 29.10 -17.39
N VAL A 44 3.03 28.62 -16.69
CA VAL A 44 1.74 28.20 -17.27
C VAL A 44 0.74 29.34 -17.38
N GLY A 45 0.93 30.41 -16.59
CA GLY A 45 0.01 31.54 -16.53
C GLY A 45 -1.32 31.23 -15.82
N LYS A 46 -1.35 30.17 -14.99
CA LYS A 46 -2.52 29.71 -14.25
C LYS A 46 -2.15 29.40 -12.82
N GLN A 47 -3.09 29.59 -11.89
CA GLN A 47 -2.94 29.13 -10.51
C GLN A 47 -3.18 27.63 -10.44
N MET A 48 -2.29 26.93 -9.72
CA MET A 48 -2.37 25.49 -9.51
C MET A 48 -3.06 25.14 -8.18
N PHE A 49 -3.04 26.08 -7.22
CA PHE A 49 -3.65 25.90 -5.91
C PHE A 49 -4.54 27.07 -5.54
N LEU A 50 -5.71 26.75 -5.01
CA LEU A 50 -6.49 27.66 -4.20
C LEU A 50 -5.90 27.68 -2.79
N ARG A 51 -5.63 28.88 -2.26
CA ARG A 51 -5.03 29.06 -0.93
C ARG A 51 -5.96 29.92 -0.11
N ASP A 52 -6.48 29.36 0.96
CA ASP A 52 -7.10 30.11 2.03
C ASP A 52 -6.21 30.02 3.28
N THR A 53 -6.49 30.79 4.32
CA THR A 53 -5.73 30.82 5.58
C THR A 53 -5.62 29.46 6.26
N HIS A 54 -6.49 28.51 5.93
CA HIS A 54 -6.58 27.19 6.57
C HIS A 54 -6.52 26.01 5.61
N THR A 55 -6.73 26.20 4.30
CA THR A 55 -6.82 25.12 3.33
C THR A 55 -5.98 25.38 2.08
N VAL A 56 -5.42 24.32 1.53
CA VAL A 56 -4.77 24.28 0.22
C VAL A 56 -5.48 23.22 -0.61
N GLU A 57 -6.03 23.62 -1.73
CA GLU A 57 -6.75 22.75 -2.66
C GLU A 57 -6.19 22.90 -4.07
N LEU A 58 -6.24 21.85 -4.88
CA LEU A 58 -5.88 21.92 -6.29
C LEU A 58 -6.96 22.65 -7.09
N THR A 59 -6.55 23.48 -8.04
CA THR A 59 -7.46 23.95 -9.10
C THR A 59 -7.64 22.85 -10.15
N PRO A 60 -8.65 22.92 -11.06
CA PRO A 60 -8.75 22.03 -12.20
C PRO A 60 -7.46 22.01 -13.07
N GLU A 61 -6.83 23.17 -13.23
CA GLU A 61 -5.54 23.29 -13.91
C GLU A 61 -4.41 22.63 -13.10
N GLY A 62 -4.45 22.71 -11.76
CA GLY A 62 -3.54 22.02 -10.87
C GLY A 62 -3.65 20.49 -11.00
N GLU A 63 -4.86 19.97 -11.03
CA GLU A 63 -5.10 18.53 -11.24
C GLU A 63 -4.54 18.05 -12.59
N ALA A 64 -4.81 18.79 -13.67
CA ALA A 64 -4.23 18.49 -14.97
C ALA A 64 -2.69 18.54 -14.95
N MET A 65 -2.13 19.56 -14.26
CA MET A 65 -0.68 19.73 -14.16
C MET A 65 0.00 18.58 -13.38
N VAL A 66 -0.67 17.92 -12.43
CA VAL A 66 -0.12 16.74 -11.73
C VAL A 66 0.30 15.64 -12.71
N GLY A 67 -0.54 15.35 -13.71
CA GLY A 67 -0.21 14.37 -14.75
C GLY A 67 1.02 14.76 -15.58
N PHE A 68 1.09 15.99 -16.04
CA PHE A 68 2.23 16.50 -16.81
C PHE A 68 3.51 16.56 -15.97
N ALA A 69 3.44 17.07 -14.73
CA ALA A 69 4.58 17.16 -13.83
C ALA A 69 5.19 15.79 -13.53
N ARG A 70 4.34 14.79 -13.25
CA ARG A 70 4.81 13.40 -13.08
C ARG A 70 5.54 12.90 -14.31
N THR A 71 4.93 13.02 -15.49
CA THR A 71 5.55 12.56 -16.73
C THR A 71 6.92 13.19 -16.97
N ILE A 72 7.07 14.49 -16.77
CA ILE A 72 8.35 15.20 -16.98
C ILE A 72 9.43 14.75 -15.98
N VAL A 73 9.08 14.69 -14.68
CA VAL A 73 10.02 14.27 -13.62
C VAL A 73 10.44 12.81 -13.84
N ASP A 74 9.49 11.95 -14.16
CA ASP A 74 9.74 10.53 -14.37
C ASP A 74 10.59 10.27 -15.63
N THR A 75 10.31 10.96 -16.74
CA THR A 75 11.14 10.87 -17.95
C THR A 75 12.56 11.37 -17.71
N GLY A 76 12.72 12.43 -16.90
CA GLY A 76 14.05 12.91 -16.50
C GLY A 76 14.81 11.89 -15.67
N ARG A 77 14.15 11.21 -14.72
CA ARG A 77 14.74 10.13 -13.93
C ARG A 77 15.09 8.91 -14.79
N GLU A 78 14.23 8.58 -15.75
CA GLU A 78 14.47 7.50 -16.71
C GLU A 78 15.70 7.77 -17.56
N ALA A 79 15.85 8.99 -18.09
CA ALA A 79 17.03 9.38 -18.84
C ALA A 79 18.31 9.26 -18.02
N ILE A 80 18.31 9.75 -16.77
CA ILE A 80 19.44 9.59 -15.86
C ILE A 80 19.74 8.11 -15.60
N GLY A 81 18.69 7.30 -15.34
CA GLY A 81 18.83 5.86 -15.11
C GLY A 81 19.39 5.12 -16.32
N PHE A 82 19.03 5.52 -17.54
CA PHE A 82 19.56 4.92 -18.78
C PHE A 82 21.08 5.09 -18.91
N PHE A 83 21.63 6.22 -18.46
CA PHE A 83 23.05 6.52 -18.54
C PHE A 83 23.84 6.12 -17.26
N ALA A 84 23.18 5.71 -16.18
CA ALA A 84 23.82 5.47 -14.88
C ALA A 84 24.56 4.13 -14.73
N GLY A 85 24.63 3.29 -15.77
CA GLY A 85 25.40 2.03 -15.73
C GLY A 85 24.65 0.82 -16.30
N PRO A 86 25.16 -0.41 -16.09
CA PRO A 86 24.57 -1.60 -16.69
C PRO A 86 23.13 -1.77 -16.25
N GLN A 87 22.21 -1.78 -17.22
CA GLN A 87 20.78 -2.02 -16.94
C GLN A 87 20.61 -3.35 -16.21
N LEU A 88 19.86 -3.32 -15.12
CA LEU A 88 19.43 -4.56 -14.48
C LEU A 88 18.65 -5.38 -15.49
N HIS A 89 19.05 -6.63 -15.64
CA HIS A 89 18.41 -7.59 -16.53
C HIS A 89 18.22 -8.93 -15.80
N GLY A 90 17.42 -9.79 -16.39
CA GLY A 90 17.11 -11.10 -15.86
C GLY A 90 15.70 -11.19 -15.33
N ARG A 91 15.36 -12.33 -14.73
CA ARG A 91 14.03 -12.67 -14.25
C ARG A 91 13.92 -12.40 -12.76
N LEU A 92 12.79 -11.81 -12.34
CA LEU A 92 12.43 -11.58 -10.94
C LEU A 92 11.09 -12.23 -10.63
N ARG A 93 11.07 -13.23 -9.76
CA ARG A 93 9.85 -13.90 -9.27
C ARG A 93 9.42 -13.23 -7.96
N PHE A 94 8.37 -12.42 -8.03
CA PHE A 94 7.89 -11.63 -6.90
C PHE A 94 6.55 -12.16 -6.40
N GLY A 95 6.47 -12.44 -5.09
CA GLY A 95 5.26 -12.79 -4.38
C GLY A 95 4.67 -11.61 -3.64
N ALA A 96 3.37 -11.33 -3.80
CA ALA A 96 2.69 -10.25 -3.11
C ALA A 96 1.35 -10.71 -2.51
N SER A 97 1.03 -10.23 -1.29
CA SER A 97 -0.28 -10.49 -0.68
C SER A 97 -1.39 -9.76 -1.44
N GLU A 98 -2.57 -10.38 -1.53
CA GLU A 98 -3.71 -9.88 -2.31
C GLU A 98 -4.12 -8.46 -1.94
N ASP A 99 -4.16 -8.14 -0.66
CA ASP A 99 -4.53 -6.81 -0.19
C ASP A 99 -3.59 -5.72 -0.72
N PHE A 100 -2.28 -6.00 -0.78
CA PHE A 100 -1.29 -5.07 -1.32
C PHE A 100 -1.44 -4.90 -2.83
N VAL A 101 -1.70 -5.99 -3.54
CA VAL A 101 -1.91 -5.97 -5.00
C VAL A 101 -3.09 -5.09 -5.38
N ALA A 102 -4.18 -5.19 -4.61
CA ALA A 102 -5.41 -4.45 -4.88
C ALA A 102 -5.28 -2.93 -4.69
N THR A 103 -4.23 -2.46 -4.01
CA THR A 103 -4.11 -1.05 -3.60
C THR A 103 -2.87 -0.36 -4.16
N TYR A 104 -1.67 -0.83 -3.81
CA TYR A 104 -0.43 -0.06 -4.00
C TYR A 104 0.52 -0.61 -5.05
N LEU A 105 0.40 -1.89 -5.40
CA LEU A 105 1.37 -2.57 -6.25
C LEU A 105 1.47 -1.96 -7.65
N THR A 106 0.38 -1.45 -8.19
CA THR A 106 0.35 -0.88 -9.55
C THR A 106 1.36 0.26 -9.74
N ASP A 107 1.43 1.18 -8.79
CA ASP A 107 2.33 2.33 -8.89
C ASP A 107 3.80 1.91 -8.68
N VAL A 108 4.04 1.02 -7.72
CA VAL A 108 5.38 0.44 -7.49
C VAL A 108 5.90 -0.27 -8.75
N LEU A 109 5.07 -1.10 -9.39
CA LEU A 109 5.47 -1.84 -10.58
C LEU A 109 5.68 -0.95 -11.80
N ARG A 110 4.84 0.09 -11.96
CA ARG A 110 5.01 1.09 -13.03
C ARG A 110 6.36 1.78 -12.91
N ASP A 111 6.72 2.23 -11.70
CA ASP A 111 7.99 2.90 -11.42
C ASP A 111 9.17 1.96 -11.57
N PHE A 112 9.04 0.72 -11.10
CA PHE A 112 10.09 -0.30 -11.25
C PHE A 112 10.35 -0.63 -12.72
N ARG A 113 9.30 -0.88 -13.52
CA ARG A 113 9.43 -1.18 -14.95
C ARG A 113 10.11 -0.04 -15.73
N ARG A 114 9.76 1.21 -15.41
CA ARG A 114 10.39 2.36 -16.09
C ARG A 114 11.89 2.42 -15.83
N ARG A 115 12.33 2.10 -14.61
CA ARG A 115 13.75 2.14 -14.23
C ARG A 115 14.52 0.91 -14.71
N HIS A 116 13.85 -0.21 -14.87
CA HIS A 116 14.45 -1.52 -15.15
C HIS A 116 13.68 -2.24 -16.26
N PRO A 117 13.64 -1.69 -17.49
CA PRO A 117 12.81 -2.23 -18.57
C PRO A 117 13.25 -3.62 -19.06
N ALA A 118 14.50 -4.01 -18.81
CA ALA A 118 15.07 -5.31 -19.18
C ALA A 118 14.88 -6.41 -18.10
N VAL A 119 14.18 -6.11 -17.00
CA VAL A 119 13.82 -7.11 -16.00
C VAL A 119 12.48 -7.76 -16.36
N GLU A 120 12.49 -9.08 -16.53
CA GLU A 120 11.29 -9.89 -16.67
C GLU A 120 10.68 -10.13 -15.27
N LEU A 121 9.47 -9.63 -15.02
CA LEU A 121 8.79 -9.79 -13.74
C LEU A 121 7.74 -10.89 -13.81
N GLU A 122 7.87 -11.89 -12.93
CA GLU A 122 6.81 -12.86 -12.65
C GLU A 122 6.14 -12.53 -11.33
N LEU A 123 4.84 -12.22 -11.36
CA LEU A 123 4.05 -11.91 -10.18
C LEU A 123 3.23 -13.13 -9.74
N THR A 124 3.43 -13.54 -8.49
CA THR A 124 2.58 -14.52 -7.80
C THR A 124 1.79 -13.80 -6.72
N VAL A 125 0.46 -13.88 -6.79
CA VAL A 125 -0.44 -13.32 -5.78
C VAL A 125 -0.98 -14.45 -4.92
N GLY A 126 -1.05 -14.24 -3.59
CA GLY A 126 -1.56 -15.28 -2.70
C GLY A 126 -1.49 -14.91 -1.21
N LEU A 127 -1.78 -15.89 -0.37
CA LEU A 127 -1.70 -15.73 1.09
C LEU A 127 -0.24 -15.70 1.55
N SER A 128 0.06 -14.86 2.52
CA SER A 128 1.43 -14.64 3.00
C SER A 128 2.13 -15.91 3.42
N GLY A 129 1.44 -16.85 4.08
CA GLY A 129 2.01 -18.13 4.47
C GLY A 129 2.39 -19.02 3.28
N GLU A 130 1.60 -19.01 2.19
CA GLU A 130 1.94 -19.75 0.96
C GLU A 130 3.11 -19.11 0.22
N LEU A 131 3.12 -17.78 0.15
CA LEU A 131 4.20 -17.03 -0.48
C LEU A 131 5.53 -17.27 0.24
N HIS A 132 5.53 -17.32 1.59
CA HIS A 132 6.73 -17.63 2.36
C HIS A 132 7.22 -19.07 2.12
N ARG A 133 6.34 -20.05 2.06
CA ARG A 133 6.73 -21.43 1.69
C ARG A 133 7.38 -21.50 0.30
N LYS A 134 6.82 -20.78 -0.69
CA LYS A 134 7.39 -20.68 -2.04
C LYS A 134 8.76 -19.97 -2.03
N LEU A 135 8.93 -18.97 -1.18
CA LEU A 135 10.22 -18.30 -0.99
C LEU A 135 11.28 -19.24 -0.41
N GLU A 136 10.95 -20.01 0.63
CA GLU A 136 11.82 -21.02 1.22
C GLU A 136 12.19 -22.12 0.23
N ALA A 137 11.22 -22.54 -0.60
CA ALA A 137 11.42 -23.47 -1.70
C ALA A 137 12.18 -22.87 -2.91
N ARG A 138 12.62 -21.61 -2.83
CA ARG A 138 13.31 -20.88 -3.92
C ARG A 138 12.51 -20.73 -5.20
N GLN A 139 11.20 -20.81 -5.10
CA GLN A 139 10.28 -20.56 -6.22
C GLN A 139 9.99 -19.05 -6.38
N LEU A 140 10.30 -18.22 -5.37
CA LEU A 140 10.22 -16.78 -5.38
C LEU A 140 11.57 -16.17 -4.98
N ASP A 141 11.85 -14.97 -5.50
CA ASP A 141 13.07 -14.21 -5.24
C ASP A 141 12.85 -13.07 -4.24
N LEU A 142 11.59 -12.69 -4.04
CA LEU A 142 11.17 -11.66 -3.10
C LEU A 142 9.71 -11.88 -2.74
N VAL A 143 9.36 -11.67 -1.48
CA VAL A 143 7.96 -11.72 -1.01
C VAL A 143 7.65 -10.46 -0.22
N PHE A 144 6.51 -9.87 -0.52
CA PHE A 144 5.90 -8.83 0.27
C PHE A 144 4.55 -9.33 0.83
N GLY A 145 4.48 -9.44 2.15
CA GLY A 145 3.33 -10.04 2.79
C GLY A 145 3.18 -9.67 4.25
N LYS A 146 2.14 -10.21 4.87
CA LYS A 146 1.84 -10.02 6.29
C LYS A 146 2.59 -11.02 7.16
N ARG A 147 2.91 -10.59 8.39
CA ARG A 147 3.30 -11.47 9.48
C ARG A 147 2.63 -11.04 10.78
N GLN A 148 2.55 -11.95 11.74
CA GLN A 148 2.11 -11.61 13.09
C GLN A 148 3.11 -10.70 13.78
N LEU A 149 2.63 -9.86 14.67
CA LEU A 149 3.46 -8.96 15.47
C LEU A 149 4.50 -9.77 16.27
N GLY A 150 5.75 -9.32 16.21
CA GLY A 150 6.86 -9.96 16.93
C GLY A 150 7.54 -11.14 16.23
N ALA A 151 7.05 -11.60 15.09
CA ALA A 151 7.78 -12.58 14.28
C ALA A 151 9.07 -11.95 13.70
N VAL A 152 10.16 -12.74 13.61
CA VAL A 152 11.50 -12.22 13.32
C VAL A 152 11.93 -12.28 11.85
N HIS A 153 11.14 -12.89 10.98
CA HIS A 153 11.48 -13.01 9.55
C HIS A 153 11.08 -11.78 8.75
N GLY A 154 11.89 -11.41 7.77
CA GLY A 154 11.64 -10.30 6.86
C GLY A 154 11.97 -8.92 7.43
N GLN A 155 12.15 -7.95 6.55
CA GLN A 155 12.34 -6.55 6.89
C GLN A 155 10.98 -5.90 7.09
N LEU A 156 10.74 -5.31 8.25
CA LEU A 156 9.52 -4.52 8.50
C LEU A 156 9.46 -3.34 7.53
N VAL A 157 8.33 -3.21 6.83
CA VAL A 157 8.04 -2.09 5.93
C VAL A 157 7.04 -1.16 6.60
N TRP A 158 5.89 -1.67 7.07
CA TRP A 158 4.96 -0.89 7.89
C TRP A 158 4.15 -1.77 8.84
N ARG A 159 3.51 -1.11 9.84
CA ARG A 159 2.50 -1.70 10.71
C ARG A 159 1.16 -1.06 10.43
N ASP A 160 0.10 -1.84 10.58
CA ASP A 160 -1.27 -1.36 10.47
C ASP A 160 -2.17 -2.12 11.45
N ARG A 161 -3.36 -1.63 11.67
CA ARG A 161 -4.34 -2.34 12.49
C ARG A 161 -5.06 -3.40 11.68
N LEU A 162 -5.28 -4.56 12.29
CA LEU A 162 -6.26 -5.51 11.81
C LEU A 162 -7.60 -5.15 12.45
N VAL A 163 -8.65 -5.05 11.66
CA VAL A 163 -9.97 -4.62 12.10
C VAL A 163 -11.05 -5.54 11.55
N TRP A 164 -12.21 -5.55 12.20
CA TRP A 164 -13.38 -6.23 11.68
C TRP A 164 -14.04 -5.39 10.59
N VAL A 165 -14.44 -6.05 9.51
CA VAL A 165 -15.01 -5.40 8.34
C VAL A 165 -16.30 -6.11 7.95
N GLY A 166 -17.29 -5.31 7.58
CA GLY A 166 -18.61 -5.75 7.13
C GLY A 166 -19.15 -4.89 5.99
N ALA A 167 -20.33 -5.19 5.54
CA ALA A 167 -21.13 -4.29 4.70
C ALA A 167 -21.73 -3.15 5.56
N GLU A 168 -22.10 -2.03 4.95
CA GLU A 168 -22.64 -0.85 5.65
C GLU A 168 -23.80 -1.16 6.60
N HIS A 169 -24.64 -2.12 6.24
CA HIS A 169 -25.81 -2.51 7.02
C HIS A 169 -25.61 -3.78 7.85
N THR A 170 -24.36 -4.19 8.08
CA THR A 170 -24.04 -5.36 8.90
C THR A 170 -24.61 -5.21 10.30
N ARG A 171 -25.38 -6.21 10.73
CA ARG A 171 -25.88 -6.33 12.10
C ARG A 171 -25.49 -7.68 12.67
N LEU A 172 -24.90 -7.68 13.85
CA LEU A 172 -24.54 -8.89 14.57
C LEU A 172 -25.43 -9.02 15.81
N ASP A 173 -25.98 -10.19 16.00
CA ASP A 173 -26.66 -10.53 17.26
C ASP A 173 -25.62 -10.81 18.34
N PRO A 174 -25.62 -10.07 19.45
CA PRO A 174 -24.66 -10.33 20.55
C PRO A 174 -24.79 -11.73 21.16
N ALA A 175 -25.97 -12.34 21.09
CA ALA A 175 -26.23 -13.66 21.65
C ALA A 175 -25.88 -14.82 20.68
N ALA A 176 -25.78 -14.54 19.38
CA ALA A 176 -25.49 -15.56 18.37
C ALA A 176 -23.98 -15.68 18.09
N PRO A 177 -23.51 -16.85 17.62
CA PRO A 177 -22.13 -17.00 17.14
C PRO A 177 -21.85 -16.07 15.97
N VAL A 178 -20.70 -15.38 15.99
CA VAL A 178 -20.27 -14.45 14.93
C VAL A 178 -20.07 -15.20 13.62
N PRO A 179 -20.78 -14.86 12.54
CA PRO A 179 -20.56 -15.50 11.25
C PRO A 179 -19.30 -14.91 10.59
N LEU A 180 -18.27 -15.75 10.41
CA LEU A 180 -16.98 -15.35 9.88
C LEU A 180 -16.83 -15.74 8.42
N ILE A 181 -16.28 -14.82 7.65
CA ILE A 181 -15.82 -15.02 6.28
C ILE A 181 -14.30 -14.94 6.32
N LEU A 182 -13.62 -16.03 5.99
CA LEU A 182 -12.19 -16.16 6.24
C LEU A 182 -11.45 -16.68 5.02
N TYR A 183 -10.16 -16.34 4.94
CA TYR A 183 -9.22 -17.09 4.10
C TYR A 183 -9.03 -18.51 4.64
N PRO A 184 -8.63 -19.49 3.79
CA PRO A 184 -8.17 -20.80 4.27
C PRO A 184 -6.84 -20.66 5.02
N GLU A 185 -6.43 -21.71 5.69
CA GLU A 185 -5.09 -21.81 6.27
C GLU A 185 -4.02 -22.05 5.18
N PRO A 186 -2.81 -21.51 5.36
CA PRO A 186 -2.38 -20.62 6.45
C PRO A 186 -2.63 -19.13 6.12
N SER A 187 -3.38 -18.46 6.96
CA SER A 187 -3.65 -17.02 6.84
C SER A 187 -3.41 -16.32 8.19
N VAL A 188 -2.60 -15.27 8.18
CA VAL A 188 -2.27 -14.48 9.39
C VAL A 188 -3.52 -13.80 9.94
N SER A 189 -4.35 -13.17 9.08
CA SER A 189 -5.59 -12.52 9.51
C SER A 189 -6.62 -13.50 10.05
N ARG A 190 -6.72 -14.71 9.48
CA ARG A 190 -7.57 -15.78 10.00
C ARG A 190 -7.12 -16.19 11.40
N ALA A 191 -5.84 -16.53 11.58
CA ALA A 191 -5.30 -16.98 12.86
C ALA A 191 -5.58 -15.94 13.96
N GLN A 192 -5.23 -14.67 13.70
CA GLN A 192 -5.43 -13.58 14.66
C GLN A 192 -6.90 -13.35 14.99
N ALA A 193 -7.80 -13.44 14.00
CA ALA A 193 -9.24 -13.31 14.23
C ALA A 193 -9.79 -14.41 15.13
N LEU A 194 -9.43 -15.67 14.86
CA LEU A 194 -9.89 -16.81 15.63
C LEU A 194 -9.31 -16.81 17.05
N GLU A 195 -8.02 -16.58 17.22
CA GLU A 195 -7.34 -16.46 18.51
C GLU A 195 -7.96 -15.35 19.36
N THR A 196 -8.24 -14.18 18.77
CA THR A 196 -8.84 -13.05 19.48
C THR A 196 -10.25 -13.37 19.96
N LEU A 197 -11.10 -13.98 19.15
CA LEU A 197 -12.45 -14.36 19.55
C LEU A 197 -12.43 -15.43 20.62
N GLN A 198 -11.56 -16.43 20.52
CA GLN A 198 -11.37 -17.47 21.52
C GLN A 198 -10.93 -16.90 22.86
N TRP A 199 -9.94 -15.99 22.85
CA TRP A 199 -9.44 -15.34 24.07
C TRP A 199 -10.53 -14.56 24.82
N HIS A 200 -11.43 -13.93 24.07
CA HIS A 200 -12.55 -13.17 24.65
C HIS A 200 -13.82 -14.01 24.88
N GLY A 201 -13.76 -15.32 24.71
CA GLY A 201 -14.90 -16.22 24.89
C GLY A 201 -16.06 -15.94 23.92
N ARG A 202 -15.82 -15.23 22.82
CA ARG A 202 -16.85 -14.89 21.85
C ARG A 202 -17.04 -16.02 20.86
N GLN A 203 -18.22 -16.64 20.87
CA GLN A 203 -18.55 -17.74 19.95
C GLN A 203 -18.58 -17.26 18.51
N PHE A 204 -18.14 -18.10 17.60
CA PHE A 204 -18.16 -17.84 16.16
C PHE A 204 -18.47 -19.11 15.37
N ARG A 205 -18.87 -18.92 14.13
CA ARG A 205 -18.97 -19.98 13.11
C ARG A 205 -18.32 -19.52 11.82
N ILE A 206 -17.75 -20.43 11.06
CA ILE A 206 -17.25 -20.12 9.72
C ILE A 206 -18.45 -20.19 8.77
N ALA A 207 -18.84 -19.03 8.23
CA ALA A 207 -19.95 -18.90 7.31
C ALA A 207 -19.50 -19.06 5.85
N CYS A 208 -18.25 -18.63 5.53
CA CYS A 208 -17.69 -18.75 4.20
C CYS A 208 -16.16 -18.82 4.26
N THR A 209 -15.54 -19.54 3.35
CA THR A 209 -14.10 -19.57 3.14
C THR A 209 -13.82 -19.27 1.66
N SER A 210 -12.91 -18.34 1.39
CA SER A 210 -12.47 -18.01 0.03
C SER A 210 -10.95 -17.83 0.00
N THR A 211 -10.34 -18.25 -1.09
CA THR A 211 -8.90 -18.08 -1.35
C THR A 211 -8.57 -16.69 -1.89
N SER A 212 -9.56 -15.89 -2.28
CA SER A 212 -9.36 -14.57 -2.88
C SER A 212 -10.06 -13.45 -2.12
N LEU A 213 -9.48 -12.25 -2.15
CA LEU A 213 -10.08 -11.03 -1.59
C LEU A 213 -11.42 -10.71 -2.26
N SER A 214 -11.53 -10.93 -3.56
CA SER A 214 -12.77 -10.70 -4.31
C SER A 214 -13.91 -11.62 -3.81
N GLY A 215 -13.59 -12.88 -3.50
CA GLY A 215 -14.54 -13.82 -2.95
C GLY A 215 -14.96 -13.46 -1.52
N LEU A 216 -14.01 -13.06 -0.66
CA LEU A 216 -14.32 -12.56 0.69
C LEU A 216 -15.23 -11.32 0.62
N ARG A 217 -14.88 -10.36 -0.23
CA ARG A 217 -15.66 -9.14 -0.43
C ARG A 217 -17.08 -9.43 -0.90
N ALA A 218 -17.25 -10.31 -1.88
CA ALA A 218 -18.57 -10.72 -2.37
C ALA A 218 -19.42 -11.37 -1.27
N ALA A 219 -18.82 -12.25 -0.45
CA ALA A 219 -19.50 -12.89 0.66
C ALA A 219 -19.92 -11.89 1.76
N VAL A 220 -19.07 -10.88 2.07
CA VAL A 220 -19.39 -9.81 3.02
C VAL A 220 -20.55 -8.96 2.49
N LEU A 221 -20.50 -8.53 1.23
CA LEU A 221 -21.55 -7.72 0.60
C LEU A 221 -22.88 -8.48 0.48
N ALA A 222 -22.81 -9.80 0.31
CA ALA A 222 -24.00 -10.68 0.34
C ALA A 222 -24.56 -10.91 1.76
N GLY A 223 -23.96 -10.31 2.81
CA GLY A 223 -24.44 -10.43 4.18
C GLY A 223 -24.17 -11.77 4.84
N LEU A 224 -23.25 -12.60 4.33
CA LEU A 224 -22.94 -13.90 4.91
C LEU A 224 -22.22 -13.80 6.26
N GLY A 225 -21.59 -12.65 6.56
CA GLY A 225 -20.90 -12.42 7.81
C GLY A 225 -19.88 -11.30 7.73
N VAL A 226 -18.88 -11.37 8.62
CA VAL A 226 -17.82 -10.37 8.77
C VAL A 226 -16.45 -10.98 8.57
N THR A 227 -15.48 -10.16 8.23
CA THR A 227 -14.09 -10.60 8.01
C THR A 227 -13.09 -9.72 8.76
N ALA A 228 -11.88 -10.24 8.99
CA ALA A 228 -10.76 -9.46 9.49
C ALA A 228 -9.93 -8.90 8.32
N HIS A 229 -9.73 -7.59 8.29
CA HIS A 229 -8.99 -6.93 7.22
C HIS A 229 -8.04 -5.87 7.75
N THR A 230 -6.97 -5.59 7.02
CA THR A 230 -6.04 -4.50 7.34
C THR A 230 -6.75 -3.16 7.13
N ARG A 231 -6.76 -2.31 8.15
CA ARG A 231 -7.54 -1.06 8.17
C ARG A 231 -7.28 -0.18 6.96
N GLY A 232 -6.01 0.01 6.66
CA GLY A 232 -5.59 0.85 5.57
C GLY A 232 -5.80 0.28 4.17
N LEU A 233 -6.26 -0.95 4.05
CA LEU A 233 -6.46 -1.65 2.79
C LEU A 233 -7.91 -2.09 2.59
N ILE A 234 -8.85 -1.54 3.40
CA ILE A 234 -10.27 -1.87 3.31
C ILE A 234 -10.78 -1.46 1.92
N PRO A 235 -11.41 -2.38 1.16
CA PRO A 235 -12.09 -2.02 -0.09
C PRO A 235 -13.15 -0.94 0.13
N GLY A 236 -13.28 0.00 -0.80
CA GLY A 236 -14.10 1.21 -0.61
C GLY A 236 -15.61 1.00 -0.46
N ASP A 237 -16.11 -0.21 -0.70
CA ASP A 237 -17.50 -0.63 -0.52
C ASP A 237 -17.73 -1.46 0.75
N LEU A 238 -16.69 -1.66 1.55
CA LEU A 238 -16.75 -2.27 2.87
C LEU A 238 -16.46 -1.24 3.96
N VAL A 239 -16.96 -1.48 5.16
CA VAL A 239 -16.80 -0.56 6.28
C VAL A 239 -16.16 -1.24 7.49
N GLU A 240 -15.37 -0.48 8.24
CA GLU A 240 -14.86 -0.91 9.54
C GLU A 240 -16.02 -1.00 10.53
N LEU A 241 -16.13 -2.13 11.21
CA LEU A 241 -17.14 -2.35 12.24
C LEU A 241 -16.66 -1.79 13.58
N GLY A 242 -17.39 -0.81 14.10
CA GLY A 242 -17.08 -0.18 15.37
C GLY A 242 -17.46 -1.01 16.60
N PRO A 243 -17.16 -0.50 17.82
CA PRO A 243 -17.40 -1.19 19.10
C PRO A 243 -18.85 -1.63 19.32
N GLN A 244 -19.81 -0.96 18.70
CA GLN A 244 -21.25 -1.26 18.79
C GLN A 244 -21.61 -2.67 18.30
N HIS A 245 -20.72 -3.32 17.54
CA HIS A 245 -20.94 -4.68 17.06
C HIS A 245 -20.48 -5.78 18.06
N GLY A 246 -19.95 -5.39 19.23
CA GLY A 246 -19.54 -6.32 20.28
C GLY A 246 -18.38 -7.24 19.88
N LEU A 247 -17.54 -6.81 18.94
CA LEU A 247 -16.37 -7.54 18.51
C LEU A 247 -15.10 -7.03 19.22
N PRO A 248 -14.22 -7.92 19.69
CA PRO A 248 -12.96 -7.53 20.32
C PRO A 248 -11.98 -6.93 19.30
N ALA A 249 -11.10 -6.03 19.77
CA ALA A 249 -10.06 -5.46 18.93
C ALA A 249 -9.06 -6.53 18.48
N LEU A 250 -8.72 -6.54 17.19
CA LEU A 250 -7.83 -7.54 16.60
C LEU A 250 -6.34 -7.23 16.77
N GLY A 251 -5.99 -5.98 17.14
CA GLY A 251 -4.59 -5.57 17.32
C GLY A 251 -3.90 -5.15 16.02
N GLU A 252 -2.58 -5.27 16.01
CA GLU A 252 -1.73 -4.84 14.88
C GLU A 252 -1.25 -6.01 14.04
N ILE A 253 -0.89 -5.70 12.80
CA ILE A 253 -0.30 -6.62 11.83
C ILE A 253 0.90 -5.93 11.16
N GLU A 254 1.92 -6.71 10.86
CA GLU A 254 3.12 -6.22 10.19
C GLU A 254 3.16 -6.62 8.72
N PHE A 255 3.53 -5.67 7.87
CA PHE A 255 3.89 -5.94 6.47
C PHE A 255 5.39 -5.96 6.34
N VAL A 256 5.90 -7.04 5.77
CA VAL A 256 7.32 -7.32 5.67
C VAL A 256 7.75 -7.66 4.26
N LEU A 257 8.97 -7.28 3.96
CA LEU A 257 9.67 -7.65 2.76
C LEU A 257 10.65 -8.78 3.10
N SER A 258 10.44 -9.94 2.52
CA SER A 258 11.24 -11.13 2.78
C SER A 258 12.00 -11.55 1.53
N PRO A 259 13.34 -11.40 1.52
CA PRO A 259 14.20 -12.01 0.53
C PRO A 259 14.53 -13.45 0.93
N PRO A 260 14.97 -14.31 0.00
CA PRO A 260 15.45 -15.63 0.32
C PRO A 260 16.71 -15.57 1.22
N PRO A 261 16.95 -16.57 2.10
CA PRO A 261 17.98 -16.49 3.14
C PRO A 261 19.41 -16.29 2.63
N ARG A 262 19.75 -16.64 1.40
CA ARG A 262 21.15 -16.65 0.89
C ARG A 262 21.39 -16.00 -0.48
N LEU A 263 20.39 -15.55 -1.20
CA LEU A 263 20.54 -14.97 -2.54
C LEU A 263 19.62 -13.74 -2.69
N ARG A 264 20.24 -12.57 -2.71
CA ARG A 264 19.54 -11.34 -3.12
C ARG A 264 20.01 -10.99 -4.52
N THR A 265 19.20 -11.28 -5.53
CA THR A 265 19.48 -10.79 -6.88
C THR A 265 19.35 -9.27 -6.92
N GLU A 266 20.09 -8.62 -7.82
CA GLU A 266 19.99 -7.16 -7.96
C GLU A 266 18.57 -6.67 -8.28
N PRO A 267 17.81 -7.33 -9.18
CA PRO A 267 16.40 -6.98 -9.41
C PRO A 267 15.54 -7.08 -8.15
N ALA A 268 15.74 -8.10 -7.30
CA ALA A 268 15.00 -8.24 -6.05
C ALA A 268 15.35 -7.13 -5.05
N ARG A 269 16.62 -6.69 -4.98
CA ARG A 269 17.04 -5.55 -4.16
C ARG A 269 16.41 -4.24 -4.64
N ALA A 270 16.41 -4.02 -5.96
CA ALA A 270 15.84 -2.82 -6.57
C ALA A 270 14.34 -2.71 -6.36
N LEU A 271 13.58 -3.81 -6.59
CA LEU A 271 12.14 -3.83 -6.30
C LEU A 271 11.85 -3.65 -4.81
N GLY A 272 12.62 -4.32 -3.95
CA GLY A 272 12.49 -4.16 -2.50
C GLY A 272 12.70 -2.72 -2.04
N ALA A 273 13.72 -2.04 -2.55
CA ALA A 273 13.97 -0.63 -2.27
C ALA A 273 12.82 0.26 -2.76
N ALA A 274 12.24 -0.02 -3.93
CA ALA A 274 11.08 0.70 -4.46
C ALA A 274 9.85 0.53 -3.55
N ILE A 275 9.56 -0.69 -3.09
CA ILE A 275 8.44 -0.96 -2.16
C ILE A 275 8.64 -0.18 -0.85
N VAL A 276 9.84 -0.21 -0.26
CA VAL A 276 10.13 0.51 1.00
C VAL A 276 10.00 2.02 0.83
N ALA A 277 10.47 2.57 -0.28
CA ALA A 277 10.37 4.00 -0.57
C ALA A 277 8.92 4.45 -0.73
N ASP A 278 8.11 3.65 -1.40
CA ASP A 278 6.69 3.96 -1.62
C ASP A 278 5.87 3.81 -0.33
N ALA A 279 6.13 2.77 0.46
CA ALA A 279 5.50 2.60 1.77
C ALA A 279 5.76 3.79 2.73
N ASN A 280 6.92 4.41 2.65
CA ASN A 280 7.23 5.62 3.42
C ASN A 280 6.41 6.84 2.95
N ARG A 281 6.06 6.92 1.67
CA ARG A 281 5.14 7.94 1.14
C ARG A 281 3.72 7.74 1.67
N LEU A 282 3.25 6.49 1.70
CA LEU A 282 1.91 6.12 2.16
C LEU A 282 1.69 6.34 3.65
N ARG A 283 2.73 6.20 4.48
CA ARG A 283 2.69 6.52 5.92
C ARG A 283 2.47 8.00 6.20
N ARG A 284 2.89 8.88 5.30
CA ARG A 284 2.82 10.33 5.46
C ARG A 284 1.51 10.94 4.99
N THR A 285 0.68 10.17 4.29
CA THR A 285 -0.59 10.63 3.69
C THR A 285 -1.82 10.30 4.57
N ARG A 286 -1.60 9.81 5.84
CA ARG A 286 -2.67 9.44 6.78
C ARG A 286 -2.56 10.19 8.11
#